data_9834fcd60c8b30e88680448452bc5dbf
#
_entry.id   9834fcd60c8b30e88680448452bc5dbf
#
_cell.length_a   1.000
_cell.length_b   1.000
_cell.length_c   1.000
_cell.angle_alpha   90.00
_cell.angle_beta   90.00
_cell.angle_gamma   90.00
#
_symmetry.space_group_name_H-M   'P 1'
#
loop_
_entity.id
_entity.type
_entity.pdbx_description
1 polymer ?
#
loop_
_entity_poly.entity_id
_entity_poly.type
_entity_poly.pdbx_seq_one_letter_code
_entity_poly.pdbx_strand_id
1 'polypeptide(L)'
;MRRFLFILVCLVGGCSKAEPTLAGGKPVSHWVQALQSPDARLRKQAAFKLGNVGPADPAALPALIEALKDRDAAVRREAIMAVLKCGPAAREAIPTLTDLQKNASDAPTRTSATKALEKLQSGP
;
A
#
# COMPACT_ATOMS: atom_id res chain seq x y z
N MET A 1 17.35 -24.21 54.65
CA MET A 1 17.13 -22.94 53.99
C MET A 1 17.23 -23.16 52.50
N ARG A 2 16.13 -23.19 51.84
CA ARG A 2 16.08 -23.43 50.43
C ARG A 2 15.74 -22.18 49.71
N ARG A 3 16.72 -21.63 49.09
CA ARG A 3 16.53 -20.51 48.16
C ARG A 3 16.02 -21.07 46.85
N PHE A 4 14.75 -20.94 46.64
CA PHE A 4 14.20 -21.14 45.33
C PHE A 4 14.61 -19.95 44.50
N LEU A 5 15.68 -20.11 43.75
CA LEU A 5 15.94 -19.27 42.63
C LEU A 5 14.88 -19.61 41.58
N PHE A 6 13.78 -18.90 41.61
CA PHE A 6 12.95 -18.79 40.43
C PHE A 6 13.74 -17.94 39.46
N ILE A 7 14.59 -18.62 38.69
CA ILE A 7 14.97 -18.08 37.40
C ILE A 7 13.68 -18.17 36.62
N LEU A 8 12.91 -17.11 36.69
CA LEU A 8 11.93 -16.80 35.67
C LEU A 8 12.75 -16.57 34.41
N VAL A 9 13.14 -17.65 33.75
CA VAL A 9 13.47 -17.57 32.35
C VAL A 9 12.15 -17.20 31.73
N CYS A 10 11.92 -15.90 31.64
CA CYS A 10 11.11 -15.39 30.58
C CYS A 10 11.78 -15.85 29.30
N LEU A 11 11.45 -17.07 28.88
CA LEU A 11 11.40 -17.37 27.49
C LEU A 11 10.36 -16.43 26.93
N VAL A 12 10.78 -15.18 26.81
CA VAL A 12 10.24 -14.34 25.81
C VAL A 12 10.66 -15.03 24.53
N GLY A 13 9.95 -16.07 24.20
CA GLY A 13 9.83 -16.47 22.84
C GLY A 13 9.47 -15.18 22.13
N GLY A 14 10.44 -14.60 21.46
CA GLY A 14 10.25 -13.33 20.80
C GLY A 14 9.24 -13.46 19.68
N CYS A 15 7.97 -13.45 20.03
CA CYS A 15 6.98 -12.79 19.24
C CYS A 15 7.19 -11.30 19.53
N SER A 16 8.19 -10.75 18.92
CA SER A 16 8.18 -9.35 18.53
C SER A 16 6.94 -9.22 17.68
N LYS A 17 5.81 -8.94 18.30
CA LYS A 17 4.69 -8.34 17.60
C LYS A 17 5.23 -6.97 17.20
N ALA A 18 5.75 -6.90 15.99
CA ALA A 18 6.10 -5.62 15.41
C ALA A 18 4.86 -4.73 15.59
N GLU A 19 5.06 -3.58 16.22
CA GLU A 19 3.99 -2.61 16.38
C GLU A 19 3.37 -2.36 15.00
N PRO A 20 2.03 -2.38 14.89
CA PRO A 20 1.40 -2.21 13.60
C PRO A 20 1.73 -0.83 13.05
N THR A 21 2.16 -0.77 11.81
CA THR A 21 2.34 0.50 11.10
C THR A 21 0.98 1.19 11.00
N LEU A 22 0.89 2.41 11.51
CA LEU A 22 -0.34 3.18 11.52
C LEU A 22 -0.40 4.17 10.37
N ALA A 23 -1.51 4.19 9.68
CA ALA A 23 -1.87 5.18 8.68
C ALA A 23 -3.07 5.98 9.17
N GLY A 24 -2.84 7.24 9.56
CA GLY A 24 -3.92 8.06 10.11
C GLY A 24 -4.58 7.45 11.36
N GLY A 25 -3.78 6.89 12.26
CA GLY A 25 -4.24 6.32 13.54
C GLY A 25 -4.87 4.93 13.46
N LYS A 26 -4.90 4.31 12.27
CA LYS A 26 -5.42 2.95 12.07
C LYS A 26 -4.35 2.04 11.47
N PRO A 27 -4.34 0.74 11.78
CA PRO A 27 -3.36 -0.18 11.23
C PRO A 27 -3.50 -0.31 9.71
N VAL A 28 -2.41 -0.60 9.03
CA VAL A 28 -2.38 -0.80 7.56
C VAL A 28 -3.41 -1.84 7.12
N SER A 29 -3.57 -2.93 7.89
CA SER A 29 -4.57 -3.96 7.61
C SER A 29 -6.01 -3.42 7.51
N HIS A 30 -6.35 -2.40 8.31
CA HIS A 30 -7.65 -1.74 8.22
C HIS A 30 -7.85 -1.09 6.84
N TRP A 31 -6.83 -0.42 6.33
CA TRP A 31 -6.91 0.25 5.03
C TRP A 31 -6.85 -0.75 3.86
N VAL A 32 -6.09 -1.83 4.00
CA VAL A 32 -6.12 -2.92 3.02
C VAL A 32 -7.53 -3.50 2.88
N GLN A 33 -8.21 -3.73 3.99
CA GLN A 33 -9.62 -4.18 3.98
C GLN A 33 -10.55 -3.11 3.41
N ALA A 34 -10.33 -1.84 3.72
CA ALA A 34 -11.15 -0.73 3.24
C ALA A 34 -11.09 -0.58 1.70
N LEU A 35 -10.04 -1.05 1.05
CA LEU A 35 -9.98 -1.13 -0.42
C LEU A 35 -11.03 -2.08 -1.03
N GLN A 36 -11.63 -2.95 -0.23
CA GLN A 36 -12.71 -3.85 -0.64
C GLN A 36 -14.10 -3.29 -0.34
N SER A 37 -14.20 -2.09 0.21
CA SER A 37 -15.49 -1.46 0.53
C SER A 37 -16.34 -1.25 -0.73
N PRO A 38 -17.67 -1.40 -0.65
CA PRO A 38 -18.56 -1.00 -1.75
C PRO A 38 -18.55 0.52 -1.99
N ASP A 39 -18.17 1.32 -1.00
CA ASP A 39 -18.08 2.77 -1.14
C ASP A 39 -16.74 3.19 -1.79
N ALA A 40 -16.81 3.76 -2.99
CA ALA A 40 -15.65 4.25 -3.74
C ALA A 40 -14.89 5.37 -3.00
N ARG A 41 -15.58 6.18 -2.21
CA ARG A 41 -14.92 7.22 -1.40
C ARG A 41 -14.02 6.62 -0.35
N LEU A 42 -14.48 5.56 0.31
CA LEU A 42 -13.68 4.85 1.31
C LEU A 42 -12.51 4.13 0.65
N ARG A 43 -12.71 3.50 -0.51
CA ARG A 43 -11.62 2.88 -1.27
C ARG A 43 -10.56 3.91 -1.66
N LYS A 44 -10.97 5.08 -2.14
CA LYS A 44 -10.05 6.19 -2.46
C LYS A 44 -9.28 6.67 -1.24
N GLN A 45 -9.96 6.85 -0.10
CA GLN A 45 -9.33 7.23 1.16
C GLN A 45 -8.31 6.17 1.60
N ALA A 46 -8.65 4.89 1.47
CA ALA A 46 -7.75 3.79 1.79
C ALA A 46 -6.48 3.83 0.93
N ALA A 47 -6.61 4.04 -0.38
CA ALA A 47 -5.45 4.17 -1.28
C ALA A 47 -4.57 5.36 -0.86
N PHE A 48 -5.15 6.50 -0.53
CA PHE A 48 -4.42 7.67 -0.03
C PHE A 48 -3.65 7.36 1.26
N LYS A 49 -4.31 6.73 2.24
CA LYS A 49 -3.67 6.37 3.52
C LYS A 49 -2.54 5.36 3.35
N LEU A 50 -2.74 4.36 2.50
CA LEU A 50 -1.69 3.38 2.19
C LEU A 50 -0.51 4.01 1.45
N GLY A 51 -0.76 4.96 0.57
CA GLY A 51 0.30 5.72 -0.08
C GLY A 51 1.17 6.52 0.90
N ASN A 52 0.57 7.05 1.96
CA ASN A 52 1.32 7.78 3.00
C ASN A 52 2.18 6.87 3.87
N VAL A 53 1.83 5.60 4.01
CA VAL A 53 2.68 4.58 4.63
C VAL A 53 3.85 4.25 3.70
N GLY A 54 3.57 4.15 2.40
CA GLY A 54 4.57 3.89 1.38
C GLY A 54 5.41 2.66 1.67
N PRO A 55 6.76 2.79 1.62
CA PRO A 55 7.66 1.65 1.82
C PRO A 55 7.79 1.18 3.27
N ALA A 56 7.19 1.88 4.24
CA ALA A 56 7.31 1.54 5.66
C ALA A 56 6.60 0.22 6.03
N ASP A 57 5.62 -0.19 5.24
CA ASP A 57 4.92 -1.46 5.45
C ASP A 57 4.82 -2.23 4.13
N PRO A 58 5.35 -3.48 4.09
CA PRO A 58 5.37 -4.28 2.87
C PRO A 58 3.98 -4.69 2.36
N ALA A 59 2.94 -4.59 3.18
CA ALA A 59 1.57 -4.90 2.76
C ALA A 59 0.92 -3.78 1.93
N ALA A 60 1.43 -2.55 2.00
CA ALA A 60 0.82 -1.40 1.33
C ALA A 60 0.92 -1.50 -0.20
N LEU A 61 2.10 -1.76 -0.74
CA LEU A 61 2.32 -1.75 -2.19
C LEU A 61 1.51 -2.81 -2.93
N PRO A 62 1.48 -4.10 -2.52
CA PRO A 62 0.65 -5.10 -3.20
C PRO A 62 -0.83 -4.73 -3.22
N ALA A 63 -1.35 -4.18 -2.13
CA ALA A 63 -2.73 -3.73 -2.04
C ALA A 63 -3.01 -2.54 -2.98
N LEU A 64 -2.07 -1.61 -3.11
CA LEU A 64 -2.17 -0.48 -4.04
C LEU A 64 -2.09 -0.92 -5.49
N ILE A 65 -1.27 -1.92 -5.82
CA ILE A 65 -1.21 -2.50 -7.17
C ILE A 65 -2.57 -3.09 -7.56
N GLU A 66 -3.24 -3.79 -6.64
CA GLU A 66 -4.60 -4.27 -6.89
C GLU A 66 -5.60 -3.10 -7.06
N ALA A 67 -5.45 -2.03 -6.28
CA ALA A 67 -6.29 -0.83 -6.39
C ALA A 67 -6.12 -0.08 -7.71
N LEU A 68 -5.02 -0.28 -8.43
CA LEU A 68 -4.85 0.22 -9.81
C LEU A 68 -5.90 -0.34 -10.77
N LYS A 69 -6.48 -1.49 -10.45
CA LYS A 69 -7.51 -2.16 -11.25
C LYS A 69 -8.94 -1.85 -10.76
N ASP A 70 -9.09 -0.91 -9.84
CA ASP A 70 -10.40 -0.55 -9.27
C ASP A 70 -11.38 -0.14 -10.37
N ARG A 71 -12.66 -0.49 -10.19
CA ARG A 71 -13.73 -0.12 -11.11
C ARG A 71 -13.99 1.39 -11.17
N ASP A 72 -13.63 2.13 -10.12
CA ASP A 72 -13.80 3.58 -10.05
C ASP A 72 -12.53 4.30 -10.53
N ALA A 73 -12.69 5.23 -11.47
CA ALA A 73 -11.57 5.96 -12.05
C ALA A 73 -10.84 6.85 -11.04
N ALA A 74 -11.55 7.44 -10.07
CA ALA A 74 -10.93 8.26 -9.03
C ALA A 74 -10.08 7.41 -8.08
N VAL A 75 -10.52 6.19 -7.77
CA VAL A 75 -9.75 5.22 -6.98
C VAL A 75 -8.49 4.80 -7.75
N ARG A 76 -8.60 4.49 -9.04
CA ARG A 76 -7.42 4.13 -9.86
C ARG A 76 -6.38 5.25 -9.87
N ARG A 77 -6.80 6.50 -10.08
CA ARG A 77 -5.87 7.65 -10.08
C ARG A 77 -5.22 7.87 -8.72
N GLU A 78 -5.96 7.72 -7.64
CA GLU A 78 -5.40 7.80 -6.28
C GLU A 78 -4.37 6.68 -6.05
N ALA A 79 -4.68 5.46 -6.49
CA ALA A 79 -3.76 4.33 -6.40
C ALA A 79 -2.47 4.56 -7.20
N ILE A 80 -2.55 5.17 -8.39
CA ILE A 80 -1.37 5.54 -9.18
C ILE A 80 -0.46 6.49 -8.38
N MET A 81 -1.04 7.53 -7.79
CA MET A 81 -0.29 8.48 -6.96
C MET A 81 0.31 7.82 -5.72
N ALA A 82 -0.46 6.94 -5.09
CA ALA A 82 -0.05 6.21 -3.90
C ALA A 82 1.12 5.25 -4.18
N VAL A 83 1.07 4.52 -5.29
CA VAL A 83 2.16 3.63 -5.73
C VAL A 83 3.46 4.40 -5.92
N LEU A 84 3.41 5.59 -6.51
CA LEU A 84 4.61 6.41 -6.70
C LEU A 84 5.28 6.83 -5.38
N LYS A 85 4.52 6.92 -4.30
CA LYS A 85 5.06 7.22 -2.96
C LYS A 85 5.84 6.04 -2.36
N CYS A 86 5.69 4.85 -2.90
CA CYS A 86 6.42 3.66 -2.44
C CYS A 86 7.89 3.64 -2.90
N GLY A 87 8.35 4.65 -3.62
CA GLY A 87 9.73 4.79 -4.05
C GLY A 87 10.18 3.72 -5.05
N PRO A 88 11.40 3.18 -4.93
CA PRO A 88 11.96 2.21 -5.89
C PRO A 88 11.13 0.92 -6.03
N ALA A 89 10.48 0.47 -4.97
CA ALA A 89 9.59 -0.69 -5.00
C ALA A 89 8.39 -0.52 -5.94
N ALA A 90 7.99 0.73 -6.23
CA ALA A 90 6.91 1.04 -7.17
C ALA A 90 7.13 0.48 -8.58
N ARG A 91 8.36 0.09 -8.93
CA ARG A 91 8.66 -0.60 -10.21
C ARG A 91 7.89 -1.91 -10.37
N GLU A 92 7.49 -2.54 -9.29
CA GLU A 92 6.62 -3.74 -9.34
C GLU A 92 5.25 -3.45 -9.98
N ALA A 93 4.80 -2.19 -9.98
CA ALA A 93 3.56 -1.77 -10.60
C ALA A 93 3.68 -1.49 -12.12
N ILE A 94 4.88 -1.49 -12.69
CA ILE A 94 5.09 -1.15 -14.10
C ILE A 94 4.20 -1.97 -15.04
N PRO A 95 4.08 -3.31 -14.90
CA PRO A 95 3.20 -4.08 -15.78
C PRO A 95 1.74 -3.60 -15.73
N THR A 96 1.21 -3.36 -14.54
CA THR A 96 -0.17 -2.89 -14.36
C THR A 96 -0.36 -1.47 -14.87
N LEU A 97 0.60 -0.58 -14.62
CA LEU A 97 0.58 0.79 -15.16
C LEU A 97 0.64 0.82 -16.69
N THR A 98 1.43 -0.07 -17.29
CA THR A 98 1.50 -0.22 -18.74
C THR A 98 0.16 -0.67 -19.32
N ASP A 99 -0.52 -1.58 -18.66
CA ASP A 99 -1.86 -2.00 -19.05
C ASP A 99 -2.86 -0.83 -18.95
N LEU A 100 -2.84 -0.08 -17.85
CA LEU A 100 -3.70 1.09 -17.69
C LEU A 100 -3.43 2.16 -18.75
N GLN A 101 -2.18 2.40 -19.09
CA GLN A 101 -1.82 3.35 -20.14
C GLN A 101 -2.46 3.00 -21.48
N LYS A 102 -2.53 1.71 -21.82
CA LYS A 102 -3.04 1.22 -23.09
C LYS A 102 -4.57 1.02 -23.07
N ASN A 103 -5.10 0.48 -21.99
CA ASN A 103 -6.42 -0.15 -21.98
C ASN A 103 -7.43 0.52 -21.04
N ALA A 104 -7.02 1.47 -20.18
CA ALA A 104 -7.99 2.15 -19.31
C ALA A 104 -9.04 2.88 -20.15
N SER A 105 -10.31 2.74 -19.77
CA SER A 105 -11.43 3.33 -20.49
C SER A 105 -11.45 4.85 -20.51
N ASP A 106 -10.97 5.47 -19.42
CA ASP A 106 -10.96 6.92 -19.27
C ASP A 106 -9.58 7.52 -19.58
N ALA A 107 -9.56 8.61 -20.33
CA ALA A 107 -8.35 9.30 -20.72
C ALA A 107 -7.53 9.83 -19.52
N PRO A 108 -8.12 10.37 -18.44
CA PRO A 108 -7.36 10.79 -17.27
C PRO A 108 -6.56 9.67 -16.61
N THR A 109 -7.10 8.46 -16.53
CA THR A 109 -6.36 7.30 -16.02
C THR A 109 -5.19 6.94 -16.93
N ARG A 110 -5.38 6.90 -18.25
CA ARG A 110 -4.30 6.64 -19.23
C ARG A 110 -3.18 7.67 -19.10
N THR A 111 -3.53 8.94 -18.99
CA THR A 111 -2.56 10.03 -18.83
C THR A 111 -1.79 9.92 -17.52
N SER A 112 -2.48 9.62 -16.43
CA SER A 112 -1.85 9.45 -15.12
C SER A 112 -0.89 8.26 -15.11
N ALA A 113 -1.27 7.15 -15.74
CA ALA A 113 -0.42 5.97 -15.88
C ALA A 113 0.83 6.27 -16.71
N THR A 114 0.70 7.02 -17.81
CA THR A 114 1.83 7.46 -18.63
C THR A 114 2.84 8.27 -17.82
N LYS A 115 2.37 9.28 -17.10
CA LYS A 115 3.23 10.11 -16.24
C LYS A 115 3.91 9.29 -15.14
N ALA A 116 3.21 8.33 -14.57
CA ALA A 116 3.77 7.44 -13.56
C ALA A 116 4.90 6.57 -14.14
N LEU A 117 4.69 6.00 -15.33
CA LEU A 117 5.71 5.20 -16.02
C LEU A 117 6.94 6.03 -16.35
N GLU A 118 6.76 7.24 -16.88
CA GLU A 118 7.86 8.16 -17.14
C GLU A 118 8.69 8.44 -15.89
N LYS A 119 8.01 8.71 -14.76
CA LYS A 119 8.68 8.95 -13.49
C LYS A 119 9.44 7.74 -12.96
N LEU A 120 8.89 6.54 -13.11
CA LEU A 120 9.56 5.31 -12.67
C LEU A 120 10.75 4.93 -13.56
N GLN A 121 10.71 5.29 -14.83
CA GLN A 121 11.79 5.02 -15.78
C GLN A 121 12.91 6.05 -15.69
N SER A 122 12.58 7.30 -15.37
CA SER A 122 13.55 8.40 -15.23
C SER A 122 14.14 8.50 -13.81
N GLY A 123 13.87 7.55 -12.94
CA GLY A 123 14.33 7.53 -11.56
C GLY A 123 15.85 7.71 -11.41
N PRO A 124 16.32 8.09 -10.21
CA PRO A 124 17.70 8.51 -9.98
C PRO A 124 18.71 7.47 -10.32
#